data_52fca14c81d315a3b84d2b02b98d1769
#
_entry.id   52fca14c81d315a3b84d2b02b98d1769
#
_cell.length_a   1.000
_cell.length_b   1.000
_cell.length_c   1.000
_cell.angle_alpha   90.00
_cell.angle_beta   90.00
_cell.angle_gamma   90.00
#
_symmetry.space_group_name_H-M   'P 1'
#
loop_
_entity.id
_entity.type
_entity.pdbx_description
1 polymer ?
#
loop_
_entity_poly.entity_id
_entity_poly.type
_entity_poly.pdbx_seq_one_letter_code
_entity_poly.pdbx_strand_id
1 'polypeptide(L)'
;LYDGSPFYPNGEVLWDFVEKEKINFMGVSAKYIDALSKDKVNIIGNYDLSNLEVIGSTGSPLVHESFDYIYTSIKKNVSVASLSGGTDLVGCFLGGNPFSPVRRGELQGPILGMDVHVFDESGKSINSSKGELVCIQSFPTMPLFFWNDKNNQKYHDAYFNKFPNVWCHGDYVMKTENNGFIIFGRSDATLNPGGVRIGTAEIYRQVEQLEEIIEGLVVGQIWNSDTRVILFVRLSHNIELTENLQNKIKQKIRAGASPRHVPAKIIRVTDIPRTKSGKIAELAVRDLIHNKEINNQTALANPECLVEYKNIKELSI
;
A
#
# COMPACT_ATOMS: atom_id res chain seq x y z
N LEU A 1 -7.59 2.20 22.31
CA LEU A 1 -6.48 2.71 21.49
C LEU A 1 -5.18 2.52 22.25
N TYR A 2 -4.15 2.06 21.56
CA TYR A 2 -2.79 1.99 22.09
C TYR A 2 -2.02 3.23 21.66
N ASP A 3 -1.47 3.98 22.62
CA ASP A 3 -0.67 5.18 22.38
C ASP A 3 0.79 4.87 22.69
N GLY A 4 1.53 4.47 21.67
CA GLY A 4 2.93 4.10 21.79
C GLY A 4 3.46 3.37 20.56
N SER A 5 4.76 3.08 20.57
CA SER A 5 5.37 2.26 19.51
C SER A 5 4.93 0.80 19.66
N PRO A 6 4.41 0.15 18.61
CA PRO A 6 4.06 -1.28 18.66
C PRO A 6 5.27 -2.20 18.79
N PHE A 7 6.49 -1.64 18.77
CA PHE A 7 7.76 -2.37 18.87
C PHE A 7 8.55 -2.04 20.14
N TYR A 8 7.98 -1.28 21.09
CA TYR A 8 8.66 -0.97 22.34
C TYR A 8 7.89 -1.54 23.54
N PRO A 9 8.55 -2.34 24.39
CA PRO A 9 9.97 -2.71 24.38
C PRO A 9 10.34 -3.78 23.31
N ASN A 10 9.36 -4.47 22.75
CA ASN A 10 9.51 -5.48 21.69
C ASN A 10 8.25 -5.54 20.82
N GLY A 11 8.25 -6.37 19.76
CA GLY A 11 7.13 -6.53 18.85
C GLY A 11 5.89 -7.25 19.45
N GLU A 12 6.00 -7.75 20.67
CA GLU A 12 4.94 -8.53 21.33
C GLU A 12 4.01 -7.67 22.21
N VAL A 13 4.37 -6.42 22.49
CA VAL A 13 3.63 -5.53 23.40
C VAL A 13 2.13 -5.40 23.08
N LEU A 14 1.75 -5.43 21.81
CA LEU A 14 0.33 -5.39 21.44
C LEU A 14 -0.40 -6.70 21.74
N TRP A 15 0.30 -7.83 21.74
CA TRP A 15 -0.29 -9.15 22.05
C TRP A 15 -0.54 -9.31 23.53
N ASP A 16 0.35 -8.80 24.40
CA ASP A 16 0.09 -8.65 25.84
C ASP A 16 -1.20 -7.84 26.07
N PHE A 17 -1.37 -6.75 25.31
CA PHE A 17 -2.55 -5.90 25.42
C PHE A 17 -3.82 -6.61 24.92
N VAL A 18 -3.73 -7.36 23.80
CA VAL A 18 -4.85 -8.15 23.26
C VAL A 18 -5.33 -9.20 24.27
N GLU A 19 -4.42 -9.94 24.89
CA GLU A 19 -4.75 -10.92 25.92
C GLU A 19 -5.37 -10.28 27.14
N LYS A 20 -4.69 -9.29 27.72
CA LYS A 20 -5.09 -8.62 28.97
C LYS A 20 -6.48 -7.96 28.87
N GLU A 21 -6.73 -7.25 27.78
CA GLU A 21 -7.98 -6.52 27.56
C GLU A 21 -9.05 -7.36 26.83
N LYS A 22 -8.77 -8.63 26.55
CA LYS A 22 -9.68 -9.58 25.86
C LYS A 22 -10.24 -9.01 24.57
N ILE A 23 -9.36 -8.44 23.74
CA ILE A 23 -9.73 -7.75 22.52
C ILE A 23 -10.28 -8.76 21.51
N ASN A 24 -11.43 -8.45 20.93
CA ASN A 24 -12.06 -9.27 19.88
C ASN A 24 -11.75 -8.77 18.45
N PHE A 25 -11.46 -7.47 18.27
CA PHE A 25 -11.04 -6.88 17.01
C PHE A 25 -9.73 -6.12 17.18
N MET A 26 -8.67 -6.56 16.51
CA MET A 26 -7.36 -5.91 16.51
C MET A 26 -7.10 -5.24 15.18
N GLY A 27 -7.02 -3.90 15.15
CA GLY A 27 -6.68 -3.12 13.95
C GLY A 27 -5.20 -2.75 13.95
N VAL A 28 -4.48 -3.12 12.87
CA VAL A 28 -3.04 -2.85 12.69
C VAL A 28 -2.71 -2.44 11.26
N SER A 29 -1.49 -1.95 11.04
CA SER A 29 -0.98 -1.74 9.68
C SER A 29 -0.46 -3.06 9.08
N ALA A 30 -0.51 -3.19 7.75
CA ALA A 30 0.13 -4.30 7.05
C ALA A 30 1.63 -4.37 7.34
N LYS A 31 2.29 -3.22 7.51
CA LYS A 31 3.72 -3.12 7.85
C LYS A 31 4.06 -3.69 9.23
N TYR A 32 3.15 -3.58 10.21
CA TYR A 32 3.34 -4.22 11.51
C TYR A 32 3.39 -5.74 11.38
N ILE A 33 2.45 -6.32 10.65
CA ILE A 33 2.43 -7.78 10.41
C ILE A 33 3.67 -8.24 9.64
N ASP A 34 4.08 -7.48 8.61
CA ASP A 34 5.28 -7.77 7.83
C ASP A 34 6.55 -7.75 8.71
N ALA A 35 6.69 -6.76 9.58
CA ALA A 35 7.82 -6.67 10.50
C ALA A 35 7.88 -7.86 11.48
N LEU A 36 6.75 -8.23 12.11
CA LEU A 36 6.69 -9.40 12.97
C LEU A 36 7.08 -10.69 12.23
N SER A 37 6.63 -10.82 10.97
CA SER A 37 6.97 -11.97 10.13
C SER A 37 8.47 -12.03 9.82
N LYS A 38 9.11 -10.90 9.52
CA LYS A 38 10.56 -10.80 9.25
C LYS A 38 11.38 -11.11 10.49
N ASP A 39 10.93 -10.62 11.64
CA ASP A 39 11.57 -10.89 12.94
C ASP A 39 11.25 -12.30 13.46
N LYS A 40 10.44 -13.08 12.72
CA LYS A 40 10.03 -14.45 13.06
C LYS A 40 9.40 -14.56 14.45
N VAL A 41 8.65 -13.52 14.86
CA VAL A 41 7.95 -13.52 16.15
C VAL A 41 6.85 -14.58 16.13
N ASN A 42 6.83 -15.44 17.13
CA ASN A 42 5.82 -16.51 17.25
C ASN A 42 4.84 -16.16 18.38
N ILE A 43 3.61 -15.89 18.02
CA ILE A 43 2.55 -15.50 18.97
C ILE A 43 1.69 -16.72 19.38
N ILE A 44 1.49 -17.65 18.45
CA ILE A 44 0.63 -18.81 18.68
C ILE A 44 1.11 -19.66 19.86
N GLY A 45 0.23 -19.90 20.82
CA GLY A 45 0.55 -20.68 22.03
C GLY A 45 1.23 -19.90 23.15
N ASN A 46 1.65 -18.65 22.93
CA ASN A 46 2.27 -17.81 23.93
C ASN A 46 1.27 -16.86 24.63
N TYR A 47 0.12 -16.63 23.99
CA TYR A 47 -0.92 -15.71 24.46
C TYR A 47 -2.31 -16.37 24.40
N ASP A 48 -3.19 -16.03 25.33
CA ASP A 48 -4.61 -16.39 25.26
C ASP A 48 -5.34 -15.42 24.31
N LEU A 49 -5.41 -15.78 23.06
CA LEU A 49 -6.13 -15.06 22.03
C LEU A 49 -7.54 -15.61 21.79
N SER A 50 -8.14 -16.32 22.75
CA SER A 50 -9.47 -16.95 22.57
C SER A 50 -10.55 -15.94 22.17
N ASN A 51 -10.49 -14.71 22.68
CA ASN A 51 -11.44 -13.64 22.37
C ASN A 51 -11.18 -12.94 21.03
N LEU A 52 -10.00 -13.06 20.43
CA LEU A 52 -9.67 -12.37 19.19
C LEU A 52 -10.37 -13.04 18.00
N GLU A 53 -11.33 -12.36 17.41
CA GLU A 53 -12.12 -12.85 16.28
C GLU A 53 -11.65 -12.30 14.94
N VAL A 54 -11.16 -11.04 14.92
CA VAL A 54 -10.78 -10.35 13.69
C VAL A 54 -9.44 -9.63 13.86
N ILE A 55 -8.59 -9.78 12.85
CA ILE A 55 -7.41 -8.92 12.63
C ILE A 55 -7.68 -8.05 11.41
N GLY A 56 -7.88 -6.74 11.64
CA GLY A 56 -8.03 -5.74 10.58
C GLY A 56 -6.67 -5.20 10.16
N SER A 57 -6.38 -5.18 8.87
CA SER A 57 -5.11 -4.66 8.33
C SER A 57 -5.35 -3.57 7.30
N THR A 58 -4.68 -2.43 7.43
CA THR A 58 -4.82 -1.28 6.54
C THR A 58 -3.50 -0.52 6.35
N GLY A 59 -3.54 0.59 5.60
CA GLY A 59 -2.40 1.47 5.34
C GLY A 59 -1.61 1.12 4.08
N SER A 60 -1.49 -0.17 3.77
CA SER A 60 -0.97 -0.71 2.51
C SER A 60 -1.61 -2.07 2.24
N PRO A 61 -1.56 -2.60 1.00
CA PRO A 61 -2.06 -3.94 0.72
C PRO A 61 -1.35 -5.00 1.57
N LEU A 62 -2.13 -5.89 2.19
CA LEU A 62 -1.59 -7.03 2.92
C LEU A 62 -1.05 -8.06 1.93
N VAL A 63 0.23 -8.38 2.02
CA VAL A 63 0.89 -9.33 1.11
C VAL A 63 0.54 -10.78 1.45
N HIS A 64 0.69 -11.68 0.49
CA HIS A 64 0.33 -13.09 0.64
C HIS A 64 1.00 -13.76 1.84
N GLU A 65 2.28 -13.49 2.03
CA GLU A 65 3.11 -14.04 3.12
C GLU A 65 2.61 -13.60 4.50
N SER A 66 2.04 -12.39 4.59
CA SER A 66 1.43 -11.91 5.84
C SER A 66 0.15 -12.65 6.21
N PHE A 67 -0.67 -13.07 5.22
CA PHE A 67 -1.80 -13.98 5.48
C PHE A 67 -1.30 -15.32 6.03
N ASP A 68 -0.28 -15.90 5.37
CA ASP A 68 0.29 -17.18 5.81
C ASP A 68 0.86 -17.06 7.23
N TYR A 69 1.60 -15.99 7.52
CA TYR A 69 2.15 -15.74 8.84
C TYR A 69 1.07 -15.60 9.92
N ILE A 70 -0.01 -14.86 9.66
CA ILE A 70 -1.11 -14.73 10.62
C ILE A 70 -1.66 -16.10 11.00
N TYR A 71 -1.94 -16.96 10.02
CA TYR A 71 -2.54 -18.27 10.28
C TYR A 71 -1.58 -19.31 10.84
N THR A 72 -0.28 -19.19 10.60
CA THR A 72 0.73 -20.11 11.10
C THR A 72 1.35 -19.72 12.44
N SER A 73 1.50 -18.42 12.68
CA SER A 73 2.30 -17.89 13.79
C SER A 73 1.54 -17.01 14.77
N ILE A 74 0.30 -16.58 14.43
CA ILE A 74 -0.53 -15.76 15.32
C ILE A 74 -1.75 -16.54 15.81
N LYS A 75 -2.72 -16.81 14.93
CA LYS A 75 -3.95 -17.52 15.30
C LYS A 75 -4.57 -18.22 14.09
N LYS A 76 -4.82 -19.54 14.21
CA LYS A 76 -5.41 -20.35 13.13
C LYS A 76 -6.86 -20.01 12.85
N ASN A 77 -7.65 -19.73 13.89
CA ASN A 77 -9.08 -19.45 13.77
C ASN A 77 -9.34 -17.96 14.04
N VAL A 78 -9.04 -17.13 13.05
CA VAL A 78 -9.27 -15.68 13.09
C VAL A 78 -9.69 -15.20 11.70
N SER A 79 -10.56 -14.21 11.61
CA SER A 79 -10.87 -13.54 10.35
C SER A 79 -9.82 -12.48 10.04
N VAL A 80 -9.17 -12.55 8.89
CA VAL A 80 -8.23 -11.54 8.43
C VAL A 80 -8.94 -10.59 7.49
N ALA A 81 -9.20 -9.38 7.95
CA ALA A 81 -9.86 -8.32 7.20
C ALA A 81 -8.85 -7.32 6.65
N SER A 82 -8.41 -7.48 5.39
CA SER A 82 -7.68 -6.42 4.70
C SER A 82 -8.65 -5.30 4.32
N LEU A 83 -8.29 -4.05 4.67
CA LEU A 83 -9.17 -2.87 4.57
C LEU A 83 -8.58 -1.85 3.60
N SER A 84 -9.40 -1.30 2.71
CA SER A 84 -9.03 -0.18 1.85
C SER A 84 -10.08 0.91 1.90
N GLY A 85 -9.61 2.12 2.16
CA GLY A 85 -10.44 3.31 2.26
C GLY A 85 -9.61 4.58 2.30
N GLY A 86 -10.16 5.65 2.84
CA GLY A 86 -9.49 6.94 2.84
C GLY A 86 -9.74 7.75 4.10
N THR A 87 -8.79 8.63 4.41
CA THR A 87 -8.91 9.58 5.52
C THR A 87 -10.09 10.52 5.34
N ASP A 88 -10.33 10.99 4.12
CA ASP A 88 -11.40 11.96 3.83
C ASP A 88 -12.80 11.39 4.05
N LEU A 89 -13.00 10.11 3.77
CA LEU A 89 -14.29 9.45 4.00
C LEU A 89 -14.42 8.82 5.39
N VAL A 90 -13.35 8.85 6.20
CA VAL A 90 -13.31 8.24 7.56
C VAL A 90 -13.88 6.82 7.58
N GLY A 91 -13.56 6.04 6.56
CA GLY A 91 -14.11 4.70 6.36
C GLY A 91 -13.39 3.93 5.29
N CYS A 92 -13.97 2.79 4.92
CA CYS A 92 -13.41 1.90 3.90
C CYS A 92 -14.44 1.66 2.79
N PHE A 93 -13.96 1.49 1.56
CA PHE A 93 -14.75 0.98 0.45
C PHE A 93 -14.77 -0.55 0.43
N LEU A 94 -13.61 -1.14 0.75
CA LEU A 94 -13.41 -2.59 0.73
C LEU A 94 -12.95 -3.07 2.10
N GLY A 95 -13.40 -4.25 2.50
CA GLY A 95 -13.05 -4.78 3.81
C GLY A 95 -13.44 -6.23 4.04
N GLY A 96 -13.49 -6.61 5.32
CA GLY A 96 -13.89 -7.93 5.76
C GLY A 96 -15.39 -8.18 5.59
N ASN A 97 -15.72 -9.43 5.31
CA ASN A 97 -17.11 -9.90 5.14
C ASN A 97 -17.28 -11.26 5.81
N PRO A 98 -18.10 -11.38 6.86
CA PRO A 98 -18.30 -12.66 7.56
C PRO A 98 -19.00 -13.75 6.73
N PHE A 99 -19.63 -13.37 5.61
CA PHE A 99 -20.36 -14.30 4.75
C PHE A 99 -19.51 -14.87 3.60
N SER A 100 -18.25 -14.44 3.46
CA SER A 100 -17.35 -14.94 2.42
C SER A 100 -16.04 -15.42 3.02
N PRO A 101 -15.38 -16.42 2.41
CA PRO A 101 -14.09 -16.89 2.88
C PRO A 101 -13.01 -15.81 2.70
N VAL A 102 -12.06 -15.76 3.63
CA VAL A 102 -10.82 -15.00 3.47
C VAL A 102 -9.96 -15.71 2.44
N ARG A 103 -9.54 -14.97 1.40
CA ARG A 103 -8.65 -15.46 0.36
C ARG A 103 -7.32 -14.73 0.44
N ARG A 104 -6.24 -15.49 0.33
CA ARG A 104 -4.87 -15.01 0.39
C ARG A 104 -4.63 -13.91 -0.65
N GLY A 105 -4.28 -12.69 -0.19
CA GLY A 105 -3.98 -11.54 -1.06
C GLY A 105 -5.19 -10.79 -1.61
N GLU A 106 -6.42 -11.15 -1.22
CA GLU A 106 -7.64 -10.46 -1.61
C GLU A 106 -8.26 -9.68 -0.45
N LEU A 107 -8.89 -8.57 -0.75
CA LEU A 107 -9.90 -7.95 0.10
C LEU A 107 -11.23 -8.64 -0.21
N GLN A 108 -12.01 -8.97 0.83
CA GLN A 108 -13.20 -9.85 0.64
C GLN A 108 -14.33 -9.21 -0.17
N GLY A 109 -14.46 -7.87 -0.14
CA GLY A 109 -15.47 -7.19 -0.94
C GLY A 109 -15.87 -5.81 -0.42
N PRO A 110 -16.89 -5.19 -1.02
CA PRO A 110 -17.44 -3.92 -0.59
C PRO A 110 -17.99 -3.98 0.84
N ILE A 111 -17.75 -2.92 1.61
CA ILE A 111 -18.38 -2.72 2.92
C ILE A 111 -19.84 -2.31 2.72
N LEU A 112 -20.68 -2.61 3.69
CA LEU A 112 -22.11 -2.28 3.66
C LEU A 112 -22.34 -0.79 3.39
N GLY A 113 -23.20 -0.50 2.43
CA GLY A 113 -23.53 0.86 1.99
C GLY A 113 -22.60 1.42 0.92
N MET A 114 -21.62 0.65 0.43
CA MET A 114 -20.68 1.04 -0.61
C MET A 114 -20.95 0.28 -1.92
N ASP A 115 -21.35 1.00 -2.96
CA ASP A 115 -21.58 0.44 -4.30
C ASP A 115 -20.30 0.54 -5.15
N VAL A 116 -19.39 -0.38 -4.91
CA VAL A 116 -18.03 -0.38 -5.42
C VAL A 116 -17.91 -1.13 -6.74
N HIS A 117 -17.28 -0.47 -7.72
CA HIS A 117 -16.99 -1.04 -9.04
C HIS A 117 -15.53 -0.81 -9.43
N VAL A 118 -15.11 -1.49 -10.50
CA VAL A 118 -13.83 -1.23 -11.19
C VAL A 118 -14.16 -0.68 -12.58
N PHE A 119 -13.69 0.53 -12.88
CA PHE A 119 -13.91 1.17 -14.17
C PHE A 119 -12.65 1.14 -15.04
N ASP A 120 -12.85 0.91 -16.34
CA ASP A 120 -11.82 1.16 -17.34
C ASP A 120 -11.68 2.67 -17.64
N GLU A 121 -10.78 3.04 -18.54
CA GLU A 121 -10.53 4.44 -18.92
C GLU A 121 -11.76 5.11 -19.58
N SER A 122 -12.69 4.32 -20.14
CA SER A 122 -13.94 4.83 -20.73
C SER A 122 -15.07 5.03 -19.72
N GLY A 123 -14.87 4.65 -18.44
CA GLY A 123 -15.90 4.67 -17.40
C GLY A 123 -16.85 3.49 -17.43
N LYS A 124 -16.49 2.41 -18.10
CA LYS A 124 -17.26 1.17 -18.13
C LYS A 124 -16.83 0.24 -17.00
N SER A 125 -17.81 -0.36 -16.31
CA SER A 125 -17.53 -1.37 -15.28
C SER A 125 -16.96 -2.65 -15.89
N ILE A 126 -15.84 -3.12 -15.30
CA ILE A 126 -15.11 -4.31 -15.76
C ILE A 126 -14.88 -5.29 -14.59
N ASN A 127 -14.71 -6.57 -14.92
CA ASN A 127 -14.35 -7.63 -13.99
C ASN A 127 -13.10 -8.35 -14.50
N SER A 128 -12.33 -8.96 -13.60
CA SER A 128 -11.12 -9.74 -13.91
C SER A 128 -10.07 -8.99 -14.74
N SER A 129 -10.14 -7.66 -14.71
CA SER A 129 -9.20 -6.75 -15.36
C SER A 129 -8.88 -5.57 -14.42
N LYS A 130 -7.72 -4.96 -14.60
CA LYS A 130 -7.27 -3.85 -13.78
C LYS A 130 -7.93 -2.54 -14.22
N GLY A 131 -8.37 -1.73 -13.27
CA GLY A 131 -8.98 -0.42 -13.50
C GLY A 131 -9.03 0.44 -12.25
N GLU A 132 -9.82 1.50 -12.31
CA GLU A 132 -10.01 2.45 -11.21
C GLU A 132 -11.04 1.95 -10.21
N LEU A 133 -10.73 2.07 -8.91
CA LEU A 133 -11.71 1.87 -7.85
C LEU A 133 -12.69 3.03 -7.83
N VAL A 134 -13.96 2.75 -8.02
CA VAL A 134 -15.02 3.76 -8.00
C VAL A 134 -16.15 3.35 -7.08
N CYS A 135 -16.88 4.35 -6.55
CA CYS A 135 -18.16 4.17 -5.88
C CYS A 135 -19.22 4.92 -6.66
N ILE A 136 -20.21 4.21 -7.21
CA ILE A 136 -21.17 4.78 -8.16
C ILE A 136 -22.41 5.37 -7.51
N GLN A 137 -22.64 5.10 -6.22
CA GLN A 137 -23.70 5.69 -5.42
C GLN A 137 -23.12 6.57 -4.30
N SER A 138 -23.91 7.50 -3.80
CA SER A 138 -23.59 8.18 -2.55
C SER A 138 -23.54 7.20 -1.39
N PHE A 139 -22.64 7.41 -0.46
CA PHE A 139 -22.40 6.50 0.66
C PHE A 139 -22.42 7.24 2.01
N PRO A 140 -22.65 6.52 3.13
CA PRO A 140 -22.95 7.11 4.43
C PRO A 140 -21.87 8.08 4.96
N THR A 141 -20.60 7.83 4.66
CA THR A 141 -19.46 8.62 5.14
C THR A 141 -18.89 9.55 4.07
N MET A 142 -19.62 9.80 3.00
CA MET A 142 -19.21 10.71 1.94
C MET A 142 -19.03 12.12 2.49
N PRO A 143 -17.86 12.78 2.30
CA PRO A 143 -17.65 14.15 2.73
C PRO A 143 -18.67 15.10 2.10
N LEU A 144 -19.13 16.06 2.88
CA LEU A 144 -20.02 17.11 2.37
C LEU A 144 -19.26 18.19 1.59
N PHE A 145 -18.03 18.50 2.04
CA PHE A 145 -17.13 19.47 1.43
C PHE A 145 -15.74 19.36 2.08
N PHE A 146 -14.74 20.02 1.48
CA PHE A 146 -13.44 20.19 2.10
C PHE A 146 -13.33 21.53 2.83
N TRP A 147 -12.58 21.55 3.93
CA TRP A 147 -12.33 22.79 4.67
C TRP A 147 -11.59 23.82 3.80
N ASN A 148 -12.03 25.08 3.83
CA ASN A 148 -11.50 26.16 2.99
C ASN A 148 -11.50 25.87 1.48
N ASP A 149 -12.47 25.09 1.01
CA ASP A 149 -12.68 24.82 -0.42
C ASP A 149 -13.85 25.65 -0.96
N LYS A 150 -13.50 26.82 -1.49
CA LYS A 150 -14.51 27.70 -2.11
C LYS A 150 -15.09 27.02 -3.35
N ASN A 151 -16.43 26.97 -3.43
CA ASN A 151 -17.17 26.32 -4.53
C ASN A 151 -16.93 24.82 -4.70
N ASN A 152 -16.41 24.14 -3.69
CA ASN A 152 -16.12 22.69 -3.70
C ASN A 152 -15.21 22.24 -4.87
N GLN A 153 -14.35 23.13 -5.37
CA GLN A 153 -13.50 22.84 -6.53
C GLN A 153 -12.47 21.75 -6.22
N LYS A 154 -11.78 21.84 -5.07
CA LYS A 154 -10.78 20.85 -4.66
C LYS A 154 -11.42 19.47 -4.42
N TYR A 155 -12.61 19.47 -3.82
CA TYR A 155 -13.36 18.24 -3.58
C TYR A 155 -13.78 17.57 -4.89
N HIS A 156 -14.31 18.38 -5.83
CA HIS A 156 -14.69 17.91 -7.16
C HIS A 156 -13.47 17.37 -7.93
N ASP A 157 -12.36 18.12 -7.95
CA ASP A 157 -11.16 17.73 -8.67
C ASP A 157 -10.52 16.45 -8.09
N ALA A 158 -10.63 16.25 -6.77
CA ALA A 158 -10.09 15.07 -6.12
C ALA A 158 -10.82 13.77 -6.50
N TYR A 159 -12.14 13.81 -6.64
CA TYR A 159 -12.94 12.59 -6.72
C TYR A 159 -13.89 12.48 -7.92
N PHE A 160 -14.26 13.57 -8.58
CA PHE A 160 -15.29 13.59 -9.62
C PHE A 160 -14.80 14.08 -10.99
N ASN A 161 -13.54 14.49 -11.09
CA ASN A 161 -12.98 15.04 -12.33
C ASN A 161 -12.82 13.97 -13.42
N LYS A 162 -12.43 12.73 -13.03
CA LYS A 162 -12.18 11.64 -13.99
C LYS A 162 -13.47 11.06 -14.55
N PHE A 163 -14.45 10.81 -13.69
CA PHE A 163 -15.75 10.26 -14.06
C PHE A 163 -16.85 11.13 -13.47
N PRO A 164 -17.60 11.89 -14.30
CA PRO A 164 -18.63 12.80 -13.82
C PRO A 164 -19.67 12.09 -12.94
N ASN A 165 -19.94 12.65 -11.75
CA ASN A 165 -20.89 12.14 -10.76
C ASN A 165 -20.55 10.75 -10.17
N VAL A 166 -19.33 10.24 -10.37
CA VAL A 166 -18.86 8.97 -9.81
C VAL A 166 -17.64 9.25 -8.96
N TRP A 167 -17.65 8.79 -7.71
CA TRP A 167 -16.48 8.87 -6.84
C TRP A 167 -15.35 7.99 -7.37
N CYS A 168 -14.29 8.59 -7.88
CA CYS A 168 -13.07 7.90 -8.28
C CYS A 168 -12.05 7.98 -7.15
N HIS A 169 -11.77 6.85 -6.48
CA HIS A 169 -10.94 6.85 -5.27
C HIS A 169 -9.45 7.05 -5.53
N GLY A 170 -9.01 6.77 -6.76
CA GLY A 170 -7.61 6.87 -7.15
C GLY A 170 -6.77 5.67 -6.73
N ASP A 171 -7.39 4.53 -6.52
CA ASP A 171 -6.71 3.23 -6.36
C ASP A 171 -6.86 2.40 -7.64
N TYR A 172 -5.75 1.76 -8.05
CA TYR A 172 -5.70 0.86 -9.19
C TYR A 172 -5.93 -0.57 -8.71
N VAL A 173 -7.03 -1.17 -9.13
CA VAL A 173 -7.55 -2.41 -8.55
C VAL A 173 -8.04 -3.38 -9.62
N MET A 174 -8.29 -4.62 -9.21
CA MET A 174 -8.98 -5.63 -10.00
C MET A 174 -10.00 -6.35 -9.12
N LYS A 175 -11.21 -6.51 -9.62
CA LYS A 175 -12.21 -7.42 -9.02
C LYS A 175 -11.92 -8.84 -9.50
N THR A 176 -11.80 -9.78 -8.56
CA THR A 176 -11.51 -11.19 -8.88
C THR A 176 -12.78 -11.95 -9.24
N GLU A 177 -12.63 -13.15 -9.79
CA GLU A 177 -13.74 -14.07 -10.09
C GLU A 177 -14.50 -14.51 -8.83
N ASN A 178 -13.84 -14.41 -7.66
CA ASN A 178 -14.42 -14.71 -6.35
C ASN A 178 -15.18 -13.52 -5.73
N ASN A 179 -15.40 -12.43 -6.49
CA ASN A 179 -15.91 -11.14 -6.00
C ASN A 179 -15.04 -10.44 -4.94
N GLY A 180 -13.82 -10.89 -4.71
CA GLY A 180 -12.81 -10.18 -3.94
C GLY A 180 -12.13 -9.09 -4.77
N PHE A 181 -11.22 -8.34 -4.15
CA PHE A 181 -10.47 -7.27 -4.81
C PHE A 181 -8.98 -7.38 -4.53
N ILE A 182 -8.17 -7.06 -5.53
CA ILE A 182 -6.72 -6.94 -5.40
C ILE A 182 -6.34 -5.49 -5.69
N ILE A 183 -5.57 -4.87 -4.79
CA ILE A 183 -5.07 -3.50 -4.95
C ILE A 183 -3.64 -3.54 -5.48
N PHE A 184 -3.38 -2.81 -6.54
CA PHE A 184 -2.07 -2.69 -7.20
C PHE A 184 -1.34 -1.39 -6.85
N GLY A 185 -1.95 -0.53 -6.05
CA GLY A 185 -1.42 0.76 -5.61
C GLY A 185 -2.29 1.94 -5.99
N ARG A 186 -1.75 3.14 -5.85
CA ARG A 186 -2.44 4.38 -6.25
C ARG A 186 -2.44 4.52 -7.76
N SER A 187 -3.56 4.96 -8.34
CA SER A 187 -3.69 5.19 -9.77
C SER A 187 -2.76 6.31 -10.29
N ASP A 188 -2.56 7.35 -9.48
CA ASP A 188 -1.70 8.49 -9.76
C ASP A 188 -0.20 8.18 -9.62
N ALA A 189 0.14 7.08 -8.94
CA ALA A 189 1.50 6.54 -8.79
C ALA A 189 1.80 5.36 -9.71
N THR A 190 0.84 4.92 -10.55
CA THR A 190 1.08 3.83 -11.49
C THR A 190 2.19 4.18 -12.49
N LEU A 191 2.98 3.18 -12.83
CA LEU A 191 4.06 3.25 -13.81
C LEU A 191 3.52 2.92 -15.20
N ASN A 192 4.15 3.45 -16.25
CA ASN A 192 3.69 3.18 -17.62
C ASN A 192 4.85 2.88 -18.59
N PRO A 193 5.75 1.93 -18.28
CA PRO A 193 6.86 1.59 -19.15
C PRO A 193 6.39 0.93 -20.44
N GLY A 194 6.76 1.50 -21.58
CA GLY A 194 6.35 1.01 -22.91
C GLY A 194 4.83 0.95 -23.09
N GLY A 195 4.08 1.89 -22.49
CA GLY A 195 2.63 1.96 -22.58
C GLY A 195 1.85 0.94 -21.74
N VAL A 196 2.53 0.14 -20.91
CA VAL A 196 1.87 -0.85 -20.03
C VAL A 196 1.75 -0.33 -18.61
N ARG A 197 0.51 -0.21 -18.12
CA ARG A 197 0.22 0.28 -16.77
C ARG A 197 0.57 -0.77 -15.71
N ILE A 198 1.47 -0.41 -14.79
CA ILE A 198 2.01 -1.26 -13.74
C ILE A 198 1.72 -0.61 -12.39
N GLY A 199 1.20 -1.38 -11.43
CA GLY A 199 1.00 -0.93 -10.06
C GLY A 199 2.29 -1.02 -9.24
N THR A 200 2.59 -0.01 -8.42
CA THR A 200 3.79 0.01 -7.57
C THR A 200 3.83 -1.15 -6.59
N ALA A 201 2.67 -1.57 -6.07
CA ALA A 201 2.56 -2.71 -5.15
C ALA A 201 3.00 -4.04 -5.77
N GLU A 202 2.98 -4.18 -7.10
CA GLU A 202 3.46 -5.39 -7.78
C GLU A 202 4.98 -5.55 -7.63
N ILE A 203 5.71 -4.43 -7.58
CA ILE A 203 7.15 -4.41 -7.35
C ILE A 203 7.46 -4.55 -5.85
N TYR A 204 6.74 -3.82 -4.98
CA TYR A 204 6.94 -3.89 -3.53
C TYR A 204 6.82 -5.31 -3.00
N ARG A 205 5.83 -6.08 -3.44
CA ARG A 205 5.66 -7.50 -3.08
C ARG A 205 6.90 -8.34 -3.34
N GLN A 206 7.68 -8.02 -4.37
CA GLN A 206 8.85 -8.81 -4.72
C GLN A 206 10.06 -8.40 -3.91
N VAL A 207 10.29 -7.10 -3.77
CA VAL A 207 11.48 -6.59 -3.10
C VAL A 207 11.41 -6.73 -1.58
N GLU A 208 10.24 -6.59 -1.00
CA GLU A 208 10.03 -6.69 0.45
C GLU A 208 10.20 -8.12 0.99
N GLN A 209 10.21 -9.15 0.12
CA GLN A 209 10.55 -10.53 0.47
C GLN A 209 12.07 -10.78 0.63
N LEU A 210 12.91 -9.83 0.25
CA LEU A 210 14.36 -9.95 0.39
C LEU A 210 14.80 -9.47 1.78
N GLU A 211 15.51 -10.32 2.52
CA GLU A 211 15.97 -10.01 3.90
C GLU A 211 16.93 -8.80 3.93
N GLU A 212 17.62 -8.52 2.82
CA GLU A 212 18.51 -7.39 2.68
C GLU A 212 17.79 -6.05 2.56
N ILE A 213 16.46 -6.06 2.28
CA ILE A 213 15.66 -4.85 2.04
C ILE A 213 14.68 -4.64 3.18
N ILE A 214 14.84 -3.51 3.87
CA ILE A 214 13.86 -3.06 4.86
C ILE A 214 12.60 -2.58 4.13
N GLU A 215 12.79 -1.77 3.07
CA GLU A 215 11.70 -1.12 2.36
C GLU A 215 12.14 -0.62 0.98
N GLY A 216 11.15 -0.51 0.06
CA GLY A 216 11.34 0.06 -1.26
C GLY A 216 10.38 1.21 -1.56
N LEU A 217 10.80 2.13 -2.44
CA LEU A 217 9.97 3.14 -3.06
C LEU A 217 10.19 3.12 -4.57
N VAL A 218 9.10 3.01 -5.33
CA VAL A 218 9.14 2.93 -6.80
C VAL A 218 8.48 4.15 -7.41
N VAL A 219 9.14 4.72 -8.43
CA VAL A 219 8.57 5.80 -9.24
C VAL A 219 8.87 5.60 -10.71
N GLY A 220 8.02 6.17 -11.56
CA GLY A 220 8.29 6.31 -12.98
C GLY A 220 9.08 7.59 -13.25
N GLN A 221 10.20 7.47 -13.95
CA GLN A 221 10.91 8.62 -14.51
C GLN A 221 10.63 8.73 -16.00
N ILE A 222 10.26 9.92 -16.47
CA ILE A 222 10.16 10.21 -17.89
C ILE A 222 11.58 10.23 -18.48
N TRP A 223 11.84 9.34 -19.43
CA TRP A 223 13.17 9.17 -20.03
C TRP A 223 13.04 8.76 -21.51
N ASN A 224 13.70 9.49 -22.39
CA ASN A 224 13.68 9.24 -23.85
C ASN A 224 12.25 9.01 -24.40
N SER A 225 11.31 9.89 -24.06
CA SER A 225 9.90 9.84 -24.49
C SER A 225 9.10 8.62 -24.00
N ASP A 226 9.64 7.89 -23.02
CA ASP A 226 8.95 6.77 -22.35
C ASP A 226 9.09 6.91 -20.81
N THR A 227 8.54 5.98 -20.09
CA THR A 227 8.69 5.88 -18.63
C THR A 227 9.64 4.75 -18.28
N ARG A 228 10.72 5.05 -17.55
CA ARG A 228 11.54 4.00 -16.93
C ARG A 228 11.24 3.85 -15.44
N VAL A 229 11.29 2.63 -14.96
CA VAL A 229 11.05 2.28 -13.55
C VAL A 229 12.31 2.56 -12.75
N ILE A 230 12.19 3.36 -11.69
CA ILE A 230 13.25 3.64 -10.72
C ILE A 230 12.84 3.05 -9.38
N LEU A 231 13.71 2.24 -8.79
CA LEU A 231 13.53 1.66 -7.48
C LEU A 231 14.54 2.25 -6.50
N PHE A 232 14.06 2.91 -5.46
CA PHE A 232 14.85 3.30 -4.31
C PHE A 232 14.71 2.22 -3.23
N VAL A 233 15.82 1.84 -2.58
CA VAL A 233 15.83 0.80 -1.55
C VAL A 233 16.51 1.30 -0.28
N ARG A 234 15.84 1.09 0.85
CA ARG A 234 16.43 1.17 2.17
C ARG A 234 16.88 -0.22 2.58
N LEU A 235 18.17 -0.37 2.77
CA LEU A 235 18.77 -1.67 3.06
C LEU A 235 18.88 -1.93 4.56
N SER A 236 18.92 -3.20 4.93
CA SER A 236 19.21 -3.64 6.29
C SER A 236 20.58 -3.15 6.75
N HIS A 237 20.78 -3.06 8.07
CA HIS A 237 22.00 -2.54 8.65
C HIS A 237 23.24 -3.31 8.15
N ASN A 238 24.31 -2.60 7.81
CA ASN A 238 25.57 -3.15 7.27
C ASN A 238 25.46 -3.86 5.89
N ILE A 239 24.34 -3.70 5.17
CA ILE A 239 24.22 -4.19 3.80
C ILE A 239 24.55 -3.06 2.80
N GLU A 240 25.32 -3.40 1.77
CA GLU A 240 25.63 -2.52 0.66
C GLU A 240 24.89 -2.93 -0.61
N LEU A 241 24.55 -1.93 -1.44
CA LEU A 241 23.92 -2.16 -2.73
C LEU A 241 24.96 -2.60 -3.78
N THR A 242 25.44 -3.83 -3.65
CA THR A 242 26.39 -4.42 -4.61
C THR A 242 25.69 -4.77 -5.92
N GLU A 243 26.47 -4.97 -6.98
CA GLU A 243 25.94 -5.44 -8.26
C GLU A 243 25.24 -6.78 -8.13
N ASN A 244 25.74 -7.69 -7.30
CA ASN A 244 25.11 -8.98 -7.02
C ASN A 244 23.71 -8.81 -6.39
N LEU A 245 23.57 -7.91 -5.41
CA LEU A 245 22.28 -7.61 -4.79
C LEU A 245 21.31 -6.97 -5.80
N GLN A 246 21.79 -6.03 -6.63
CA GLN A 246 20.96 -5.46 -7.69
C GLN A 246 20.45 -6.53 -8.66
N ASN A 247 21.31 -7.48 -9.04
CA ASN A 247 20.94 -8.60 -9.91
C ASN A 247 19.92 -9.53 -9.23
N LYS A 248 20.09 -9.83 -7.95
CA LYS A 248 19.14 -10.59 -7.13
C LYS A 248 17.76 -9.91 -7.12
N ILE A 249 17.71 -8.61 -6.88
CA ILE A 249 16.48 -7.80 -6.90
C ILE A 249 15.80 -7.89 -8.27
N LYS A 250 16.55 -7.64 -9.35
CA LYS A 250 16.03 -7.69 -10.73
C LYS A 250 15.50 -9.07 -11.08
N GLN A 251 16.18 -10.14 -10.71
CA GLN A 251 15.73 -11.51 -10.93
C GLN A 251 14.45 -11.82 -10.15
N LYS A 252 14.38 -11.42 -8.89
CA LYS A 252 13.19 -11.61 -8.05
C LYS A 252 11.96 -10.93 -8.64
N ILE A 253 12.10 -9.66 -9.06
CA ILE A 253 11.02 -8.92 -9.72
C ILE A 253 10.61 -9.56 -11.05
N ARG A 254 11.58 -9.98 -11.86
CA ARG A 254 11.30 -10.63 -13.16
C ARG A 254 10.52 -11.92 -13.00
N ALA A 255 10.89 -12.73 -12.00
CA ALA A 255 10.26 -14.03 -11.75
C ALA A 255 8.87 -13.90 -11.11
N GLY A 256 8.71 -12.97 -10.16
CA GLY A 256 7.47 -12.83 -9.39
C GLY A 256 6.43 -11.86 -9.99
N ALA A 257 6.83 -11.05 -11.00
CA ALA A 257 5.92 -10.14 -11.69
C ALA A 257 6.08 -10.28 -13.22
N SER A 258 6.94 -9.48 -13.85
CA SER A 258 7.28 -9.64 -15.27
C SER A 258 8.56 -8.87 -15.64
N PRO A 259 9.14 -9.10 -16.83
CA PRO A 259 10.28 -8.30 -17.33
C PRO A 259 10.03 -6.79 -17.35
N ARG A 260 8.80 -6.33 -17.54
CA ARG A 260 8.44 -4.90 -17.58
C ARG A 260 8.47 -4.21 -16.23
N HIS A 261 8.38 -4.98 -15.15
CA HIS A 261 8.48 -4.50 -13.77
C HIS A 261 9.92 -4.28 -13.30
N VAL A 262 10.90 -4.83 -14.06
CA VAL A 262 12.30 -4.76 -13.67
C VAL A 262 12.78 -3.31 -13.74
N PRO A 263 13.31 -2.75 -12.62
CA PRO A 263 13.75 -1.36 -12.60
C PRO A 263 14.98 -1.14 -13.49
N ALA A 264 14.97 -0.02 -14.20
CA ALA A 264 16.11 0.44 -15.00
C ALA A 264 17.28 0.87 -14.08
N LYS A 265 16.95 1.47 -12.93
CA LYS A 265 17.91 1.88 -11.90
C LYS A 265 17.42 1.42 -10.54
N ILE A 266 18.37 0.99 -9.70
CA ILE A 266 18.17 0.69 -8.28
C ILE A 266 19.13 1.59 -7.51
N ILE A 267 18.61 2.36 -6.56
CA ILE A 267 19.36 3.39 -5.83
C ILE A 267 19.16 3.18 -4.33
N ARG A 268 20.25 3.13 -3.58
CA ARG A 268 20.20 3.07 -2.12
C ARG A 268 19.88 4.45 -1.56
N VAL A 269 18.98 4.46 -0.56
CA VAL A 269 18.67 5.65 0.25
C VAL A 269 18.74 5.29 1.74
N THR A 270 18.90 6.29 2.59
CA THR A 270 18.93 6.07 4.04
C THR A 270 17.54 6.04 4.63
N ASP A 271 16.59 6.78 4.04
CA ASP A 271 15.20 6.77 4.46
C ASP A 271 14.22 7.01 3.30
N ILE A 272 12.97 6.61 3.50
CA ILE A 272 11.89 6.74 2.53
C ILE A 272 10.87 7.75 3.04
N PRO A 273 10.51 8.78 2.23
CA PRO A 273 9.57 9.80 2.66
C PRO A 273 8.16 9.24 2.88
N ARG A 274 7.56 9.64 4.00
CA ARG A 274 6.26 9.19 4.46
C ARG A 274 5.36 10.35 4.84
N THR A 275 4.08 10.15 4.66
CA THR A 275 3.08 11.00 5.27
C THR A 275 3.07 10.81 6.79
N LYS A 276 2.48 11.77 7.53
CA LYS A 276 2.28 11.65 8.99
C LYS A 276 1.46 10.41 9.39
N SER A 277 0.68 9.85 8.48
CA SER A 277 -0.03 8.58 8.67
C SER A 277 0.80 7.33 8.32
N GLY A 278 2.09 7.48 7.98
CA GLY A 278 3.03 6.38 7.70
C GLY A 278 3.00 5.84 6.26
N LYS A 279 2.19 6.42 5.36
CA LYS A 279 2.14 5.99 3.95
C LYS A 279 3.33 6.53 3.17
N ILE A 280 3.88 5.72 2.25
CA ILE A 280 4.96 6.12 1.34
C ILE A 280 4.49 7.29 0.46
N ALA A 281 5.35 8.31 0.31
CA ALA A 281 5.05 9.52 -0.47
C ALA A 281 5.67 9.43 -1.88
N GLU A 282 5.22 8.48 -2.70
CA GLU A 282 5.75 8.22 -4.06
C GLU A 282 5.70 9.46 -4.96
N LEU A 283 4.60 10.21 -4.91
CA LEU A 283 4.41 11.39 -5.75
C LEU A 283 5.42 12.49 -5.42
N ALA A 284 5.77 12.67 -4.14
CA ALA A 284 6.78 13.63 -3.73
C ALA A 284 8.16 13.30 -4.32
N VAL A 285 8.55 12.03 -4.32
CA VAL A 285 9.80 11.57 -4.93
C VAL A 285 9.75 11.69 -6.45
N ARG A 286 8.64 11.28 -7.08
CA ARG A 286 8.45 11.43 -8.51
C ARG A 286 8.62 12.89 -8.94
N ASP A 287 8.01 13.82 -8.23
CA ASP A 287 8.09 15.25 -8.57
C ASP A 287 9.51 15.77 -8.37
N LEU A 288 10.22 15.36 -7.31
CA LEU A 288 11.63 15.75 -7.08
C LEU A 288 12.57 15.29 -8.18
N ILE A 289 12.50 14.02 -8.61
CA ILE A 289 13.40 13.51 -9.67
C ILE A 289 13.13 14.16 -11.03
N HIS A 290 12.00 14.85 -11.18
CA HIS A 290 11.63 15.65 -12.35
C HIS A 290 11.85 17.16 -12.14
N ASN A 291 12.54 17.57 -11.05
CA ASN A 291 12.79 18.96 -10.68
C ASN A 291 11.51 19.81 -10.53
N LYS A 292 10.42 19.18 -10.07
CA LYS A 292 9.17 19.88 -9.76
C LYS A 292 9.12 20.24 -8.28
N GLU A 293 8.40 21.28 -7.94
CA GLU A 293 8.10 21.63 -6.56
C GLU A 293 7.18 20.57 -5.93
N ILE A 294 7.46 20.23 -4.67
CA ILE A 294 6.62 19.32 -3.92
C ILE A 294 5.49 20.11 -3.28
N ASN A 295 4.27 19.81 -3.67
CA ASN A 295 3.10 20.29 -2.98
C ASN A 295 2.98 19.58 -1.61
N ASN A 296 2.74 20.37 -0.54
CA ASN A 296 2.37 19.82 0.76
C ASN A 296 3.48 19.09 1.56
N GLN A 297 4.71 19.61 1.56
CA GLN A 297 5.81 19.06 2.37
C GLN A 297 5.48 18.96 3.86
N THR A 298 4.58 19.81 4.38
CA THR A 298 4.14 19.81 5.79
C THR A 298 3.32 18.56 6.17
N ALA A 299 2.82 17.82 5.18
CA ALA A 299 2.12 16.55 5.40
C ALA A 299 3.09 15.36 5.61
N LEU A 300 4.39 15.55 5.35
CA LEU A 300 5.38 14.50 5.56
C LEU A 300 5.81 14.42 7.02
N ALA A 301 6.12 13.18 7.46
CA ALA A 301 6.64 12.90 8.79
C ALA A 301 8.16 13.12 8.86
N ASN A 302 8.87 12.87 7.75
CA ASN A 302 10.33 12.91 7.63
C ASN A 302 10.76 13.69 6.37
N PRO A 303 10.41 14.98 6.23
CA PRO A 303 10.71 15.76 5.03
C PRO A 303 12.22 15.95 4.77
N GLU A 304 13.06 15.79 5.78
CA GLU A 304 14.51 15.89 5.69
C GLU A 304 15.13 14.86 4.75
N CYS A 305 14.55 13.66 4.64
CA CYS A 305 15.05 12.61 3.74
C CYS A 305 14.92 12.97 2.26
N LEU A 306 14.08 13.96 1.91
CA LEU A 306 13.89 14.40 0.53
C LEU A 306 15.16 14.95 -0.14
N VAL A 307 16.16 15.35 0.64
CA VAL A 307 17.44 15.81 0.10
C VAL A 307 18.16 14.73 -0.70
N GLU A 308 18.00 13.45 -0.32
CA GLU A 308 18.65 12.32 -0.99
C GLU A 308 18.09 12.04 -2.39
N TYR A 309 16.90 12.55 -2.68
CA TYR A 309 16.20 12.34 -3.97
C TYR A 309 16.42 13.50 -4.97
N LYS A 310 17.27 14.50 -4.60
CA LYS A 310 17.58 15.62 -5.46
C LYS A 310 18.90 15.39 -6.19
N ASN A 311 18.96 15.80 -7.46
CA ASN A 311 20.20 15.85 -8.26
C ASN A 311 20.94 14.50 -8.30
N ILE A 312 20.23 13.38 -8.36
CA ILE A 312 20.80 12.05 -8.41
C ILE A 312 21.48 11.83 -9.77
N LYS A 313 22.82 11.71 -9.76
CA LYS A 313 23.63 11.58 -10.99
C LYS A 313 23.25 10.36 -11.82
N GLU A 314 22.94 9.25 -11.18
CA GLU A 314 22.53 8.00 -11.80
C GLU A 314 21.26 8.12 -12.63
N LEU A 315 20.42 9.12 -12.34
CA LEU A 315 19.18 9.40 -13.07
C LEU A 315 19.37 10.29 -14.30
N SER A 316 20.55 10.85 -14.47
CA SER A 316 20.91 11.69 -15.63
C SER A 316 21.59 10.90 -16.75
N ILE A 317 21.72 9.58 -16.57
CA ILE A 317 22.43 8.66 -17.46
C ILE A 317 21.50 7.56 -17.94
#